data_d5e14a20b543e92bcb65b6cb7e4c948a
#
_entry.id   d5e14a20b543e92bcb65b6cb7e4c948a
#
_cell.length_a   1.000
_cell.length_b   1.000
_cell.length_c   1.000
_cell.angle_alpha   90.00
_cell.angle_beta   90.00
_cell.angle_gamma   90.00
#
_symmetry.space_group_name_H-M   'P 1'
#
loop_
_entity.id
_entity.type
_entity.pdbx_description
1 polymer ?
#
loop_
_entity_poly.entity_id
_entity_poly.type
_entity_poly.pdbx_seq_one_letter_code
_entity_poly.pdbx_strand_id
1 'polypeptide(L)'
;LAMNEPAVQATEPPVPFDWKKILFLLIGVALFAIVNWSPPWPDAVDPLGKHFELSREAKGAIGVFLLAGTWWVFEVVPIGVTSLLIGVMQALFLIRPARDAFTDFMVPSVMFIFASMMIGFVFTKTGLTKRLAYKMLVIVGEKTSMIYLGCFIVTSALTHIMAHTAVAATIYPLLISIYALYGEGDKKTKFGKGLFIGMAYVAGAGSIVTLLGAARGAVALGFYKDVTNADIGFFELTYYMFPIGWIMTFVLWGFFMVFFKPEKSVIPGLREKARGLYKNLGGLKRDEIIAASIVAITILILALKELNLIPALGPVNKTAILLISTILFFIFRILDIDDLEAMPWNIILLFAGAMSIGNCLWQTGA
;
A
#
# COMPACT_ATOMS: atom_id res chain seq x y z
N LEU A 1 -25.14 -6.76 -44.93
CA LEU A 1 -24.47 -5.47 -44.59
C LEU A 1 -25.37 -4.69 -43.67
N ALA A 2 -25.33 -4.97 -42.35
CA ALA A 2 -25.94 -4.15 -41.34
C ALA A 2 -24.80 -3.31 -40.71
N MET A 3 -24.82 -2.03 -40.95
CA MET A 3 -23.91 -1.08 -40.33
C MET A 3 -24.29 -0.97 -38.85
N ASN A 4 -23.39 -1.39 -37.94
CA ASN A 4 -23.50 -1.09 -36.53
C ASN A 4 -23.32 0.40 -36.34
N GLU A 5 -24.35 1.11 -35.94
CA GLU A 5 -24.25 2.48 -35.44
C GLU A 5 -23.39 2.47 -34.16
N PRO A 6 -22.41 3.37 -34.04
CA PRO A 6 -21.65 3.48 -32.80
C PRO A 6 -22.60 3.94 -31.70
N ALA A 7 -22.61 3.18 -30.58
CA ALA A 7 -23.34 3.56 -29.39
C ALA A 7 -22.91 4.98 -28.96
N VAL A 8 -23.88 5.90 -28.93
CA VAL A 8 -23.70 7.25 -28.40
C VAL A 8 -23.27 7.12 -26.95
N GLN A 9 -21.99 7.38 -26.65
CA GLN A 9 -21.52 7.50 -25.28
C GLN A 9 -22.33 8.61 -24.62
N ALA A 10 -23.12 8.24 -23.61
CA ALA A 10 -23.83 9.20 -22.79
C ALA A 10 -22.78 10.18 -22.22
N THR A 11 -22.89 11.43 -22.59
CA THR A 11 -22.05 12.50 -22.05
C THR A 11 -22.30 12.56 -20.56
N GLU A 12 -21.27 12.26 -19.77
CA GLU A 12 -21.32 12.46 -18.31
C GLU A 12 -21.72 13.93 -18.04
N PRO A 13 -22.60 14.16 -17.05
CA PRO A 13 -23.00 15.51 -16.70
C PRO A 13 -21.77 16.33 -16.31
N PRO A 14 -21.72 17.62 -16.67
CA PRO A 14 -20.58 18.48 -16.37
C PRO A 14 -20.30 18.45 -14.86
N VAL A 15 -19.04 18.13 -14.50
CA VAL A 15 -18.61 18.06 -13.11
C VAL A 15 -18.85 19.42 -12.44
N PRO A 16 -19.63 19.51 -11.36
CA PRO A 16 -19.91 20.79 -10.72
C PRO A 16 -18.60 21.44 -10.26
N PHE A 17 -18.51 22.74 -10.51
CA PHE A 17 -17.34 23.55 -10.17
C PHE A 17 -17.13 23.57 -8.65
N ASP A 18 -16.01 23.02 -8.18
CA ASP A 18 -15.71 22.87 -6.76
C ASP A 18 -14.85 24.05 -6.26
N TRP A 19 -15.51 25.07 -5.74
CA TRP A 19 -14.87 26.25 -5.17
C TRP A 19 -13.89 25.91 -4.03
N LYS A 20 -14.14 24.84 -3.28
CA LYS A 20 -13.25 24.44 -2.19
C LYS A 20 -11.90 23.97 -2.72
N LYS A 21 -11.90 23.21 -3.82
CA LYS A 21 -10.65 22.78 -4.46
C LYS A 21 -9.82 23.95 -4.95
N ILE A 22 -10.46 24.96 -5.55
CA ILE A 22 -9.76 26.19 -5.99
C ILE A 22 -9.19 26.96 -4.80
N LEU A 23 -9.96 27.08 -3.71
CA LEU A 23 -9.47 27.73 -2.50
C LEU A 23 -8.20 27.05 -1.97
N PHE A 24 -8.20 25.71 -1.83
CA PHE A 24 -7.05 24.96 -1.34
C PHE A 24 -5.88 24.94 -2.35
N LEU A 25 -6.16 24.98 -3.65
CA LEU A 25 -5.15 25.20 -4.67
C LEU A 25 -4.42 26.52 -4.44
N LEU A 26 -5.17 27.60 -4.27
CA LEU A 26 -4.60 28.95 -4.04
C LEU A 26 -3.86 29.02 -2.69
N ILE A 27 -4.38 28.38 -1.64
CA ILE A 27 -3.70 28.32 -0.34
C ILE A 27 -2.35 27.62 -0.48
N GLY A 28 -2.27 26.46 -1.12
CA GLY A 28 -1.01 25.75 -1.32
C GLY A 28 0.02 26.59 -2.10
N VAL A 29 -0.41 27.21 -3.19
CA VAL A 29 0.45 28.11 -3.98
C VAL A 29 0.88 29.34 -3.18
N ALA A 30 -0.03 29.94 -2.39
CA ALA A 30 0.29 31.08 -1.54
C ALA A 30 1.30 30.70 -0.44
N LEU A 31 1.14 29.53 0.20
CA LEU A 31 2.09 29.03 1.20
C LEU A 31 3.50 28.85 0.60
N PHE A 32 3.58 28.23 -0.58
CA PHE A 32 4.85 28.13 -1.30
C PHE A 32 5.45 29.51 -1.57
N ALA A 33 4.65 30.42 -2.12
CA ALA A 33 5.09 31.78 -2.49
C ALA A 33 5.60 32.55 -1.27
N ILE A 34 4.83 32.55 -0.18
CA ILE A 34 5.18 33.25 1.07
C ILE A 34 6.51 32.72 1.59
N VAL A 35 6.69 31.40 1.67
CA VAL A 35 7.92 30.80 2.22
C VAL A 35 9.12 31.04 1.28
N ASN A 36 8.95 30.77 -0.02
CA ASN A 36 10.06 30.87 -0.98
C ASN A 36 10.60 32.29 -1.14
N TRP A 37 9.72 33.30 -1.08
CA TRP A 37 10.09 34.72 -1.24
C TRP A 37 10.15 35.49 0.10
N SER A 38 10.01 34.81 1.24
CA SER A 38 10.20 35.43 2.56
C SER A 38 11.64 35.96 2.73
N PRO A 39 11.84 37.00 3.56
CA PRO A 39 13.20 37.41 3.94
C PRO A 39 14.01 36.25 4.51
N PRO A 40 15.35 36.36 4.57
CA PRO A 40 16.19 35.34 5.25
C PRO A 40 15.66 35.07 6.68
N TRP A 41 15.51 33.79 7.01
CA TRP A 41 15.11 33.40 8.35
C TRP A 41 16.36 33.30 9.23
N PRO A 42 16.21 33.49 10.57
CA PRO A 42 17.34 33.30 11.49
C PRO A 42 17.82 31.86 11.44
N ASP A 43 19.11 31.66 11.69
CA ASP A 43 19.71 30.33 11.75
C ASP A 43 18.96 29.44 12.74
N ALA A 44 18.73 28.18 12.34
CA ALA A 44 18.26 27.16 13.24
C ALA A 44 19.40 26.74 14.16
N VAL A 45 19.12 26.58 15.45
CA VAL A 45 20.11 26.14 16.46
C VAL A 45 19.68 24.78 16.98
N ASP A 46 20.55 23.77 16.87
CA ASP A 46 20.27 22.45 17.43
C ASP A 46 20.42 22.43 18.96
N PRO A 47 19.99 21.38 19.66
CA PRO A 47 20.15 21.26 21.11
C PRO A 47 21.60 21.28 21.60
N LEU A 48 22.57 21.08 20.69
CA LEU A 48 24.00 21.13 20.98
C LEU A 48 24.62 22.51 20.71
N GLY A 49 23.78 23.50 20.32
CA GLY A 49 24.23 24.87 20.05
C GLY A 49 24.85 25.06 18.65
N LYS A 50 24.73 24.12 17.73
CA LYS A 50 25.21 24.26 16.36
C LYS A 50 24.21 25.06 15.52
N HIS A 51 24.70 26.09 14.84
CA HIS A 51 23.93 26.93 13.96
C HIS A 51 23.85 26.31 12.56
N PHE A 52 22.65 26.31 11.98
CA PHE A 52 22.36 25.89 10.60
C PHE A 52 21.71 27.06 9.88
N GLU A 53 22.39 27.59 8.88
CA GLU A 53 21.83 28.59 8.00
C GLU A 53 20.74 27.97 7.12
N LEU A 54 19.55 28.56 7.13
CA LEU A 54 18.46 28.12 6.26
C LEU A 54 18.63 28.73 4.87
N SER A 55 19.23 27.96 3.97
CA SER A 55 19.50 28.38 2.60
C SER A 55 18.21 28.72 1.82
N ARG A 56 18.36 29.40 0.67
CA ARG A 56 17.25 29.64 -0.24
C ARG A 56 16.60 28.32 -0.72
N GLU A 57 17.43 27.33 -0.99
CA GLU A 57 17.01 26.00 -1.42
C GLU A 57 16.21 25.29 -0.30
N ALA A 58 16.67 25.40 0.96
CA ALA A 58 15.95 24.86 2.10
C ALA A 58 14.56 25.51 2.28
N LYS A 59 14.45 26.83 2.16
CA LYS A 59 13.15 27.52 2.18
C LYS A 59 12.26 27.07 1.01
N GLY A 60 12.83 26.94 -0.19
CA GLY A 60 12.12 26.40 -1.35
C GLY A 60 11.58 25.00 -1.09
N ALA A 61 12.38 24.11 -0.48
CA ALA A 61 11.98 22.75 -0.11
C ALA A 61 10.80 22.75 0.89
N ILE A 62 10.87 23.58 1.94
CA ILE A 62 9.75 23.76 2.89
C ILE A 62 8.50 24.28 2.17
N GLY A 63 8.66 25.25 1.26
CA GLY A 63 7.54 25.78 0.46
C GLY A 63 6.88 24.70 -0.39
N VAL A 64 7.66 23.86 -1.08
CA VAL A 64 7.14 22.73 -1.87
C VAL A 64 6.45 21.69 -0.98
N PHE A 65 7.01 21.41 0.20
CA PHE A 65 6.40 20.51 1.17
C PHE A 65 5.02 21.00 1.64
N LEU A 66 4.89 22.29 1.96
CA LEU A 66 3.61 22.90 2.38
C LEU A 66 2.57 22.89 1.25
N LEU A 67 3.00 23.20 0.03
CA LEU A 67 2.15 23.12 -1.16
C LEU A 67 1.66 21.69 -1.38
N ALA A 68 2.58 20.74 -1.45
CA ALA A 68 2.25 19.33 -1.68
C ALA A 68 1.40 18.76 -0.57
N GLY A 69 1.72 19.04 0.70
CA GLY A 69 0.93 18.62 1.87
C GLY A 69 -0.50 19.15 1.81
N THR A 70 -0.67 20.44 1.49
CA THR A 70 -2.00 21.03 1.31
C THR A 70 -2.78 20.33 0.20
N TRP A 71 -2.16 20.13 -0.98
CA TRP A 71 -2.84 19.50 -2.10
C TRP A 71 -3.13 18.01 -1.89
N TRP A 72 -2.29 17.28 -1.16
CA TRP A 72 -2.54 15.89 -0.79
C TRP A 72 -3.68 15.75 0.21
N VAL A 73 -3.70 16.59 1.26
CA VAL A 73 -4.72 16.52 2.33
C VAL A 73 -6.11 16.87 1.79
N PHE A 74 -6.20 17.85 0.91
CA PHE A 74 -7.48 18.32 0.37
C PHE A 74 -7.82 17.75 -1.01
N GLU A 75 -6.98 16.82 -1.52
CA GLU A 75 -7.17 16.18 -2.84
C GLU A 75 -7.51 17.18 -3.93
N VAL A 76 -6.76 18.30 -3.99
CA VAL A 76 -6.97 19.37 -4.95
C VAL A 76 -6.92 18.84 -6.37
N VAL A 77 -5.93 18.01 -6.66
CA VAL A 77 -5.77 17.19 -7.86
C VAL A 77 -5.47 15.74 -7.43
N PRO A 78 -5.54 14.75 -8.33
CA PRO A 78 -5.16 13.38 -8.00
C PRO A 78 -3.78 13.33 -7.34
N ILE A 79 -3.65 12.54 -6.28
CA ILE A 79 -2.44 12.52 -5.42
C ILE A 79 -1.14 12.29 -6.19
N GLY A 80 -1.17 11.44 -7.23
CA GLY A 80 -0.02 11.22 -8.11
C GLY A 80 0.36 12.45 -8.93
N VAL A 81 -0.61 13.29 -9.31
CA VAL A 81 -0.36 14.55 -10.04
C VAL A 81 0.33 15.56 -9.12
N THR A 82 -0.11 15.66 -7.84
CA THR A 82 0.60 16.47 -6.83
C THR A 82 2.05 15.99 -6.68
N SER A 83 2.27 14.70 -6.74
CA SER A 83 3.63 14.12 -6.67
C SER A 83 4.51 14.54 -7.84
N LEU A 84 3.97 14.52 -9.06
CA LEU A 84 4.71 15.03 -10.24
C LEU A 84 5.04 16.52 -10.08
N LEU A 85 4.12 17.31 -9.52
CA LEU A 85 4.34 18.73 -9.26
C LEU A 85 5.54 18.93 -8.32
N ILE A 86 5.77 18.07 -7.33
CA ILE A 86 6.94 18.14 -6.43
C ILE A 86 8.25 18.15 -7.22
N GLY A 87 8.42 17.22 -8.17
CA GLY A 87 9.62 17.19 -9.03
C GLY A 87 9.73 18.44 -9.92
N VAL A 88 8.60 18.86 -10.51
CA VAL A 88 8.54 20.06 -11.35
C VAL A 88 8.93 21.31 -10.57
N MET A 89 8.39 21.50 -9.36
CA MET A 89 8.68 22.68 -8.53
C MET A 89 10.15 22.73 -8.10
N GLN A 90 10.74 21.59 -7.73
CA GLN A 90 12.16 21.52 -7.40
C GLN A 90 13.05 21.97 -8.58
N ALA A 91 12.74 21.47 -9.78
CA ALA A 91 13.50 21.80 -10.98
C ALA A 91 13.27 23.26 -11.44
N LEU A 92 12.02 23.74 -11.43
CA LEU A 92 11.62 25.04 -11.93
C LEU A 92 12.18 26.19 -11.05
N PHE A 93 12.16 26.00 -9.73
CA PHE A 93 12.65 26.99 -8.77
C PHE A 93 14.11 26.80 -8.39
N LEU A 94 14.83 25.88 -9.08
CA LEU A 94 16.25 25.59 -8.86
C LEU A 94 16.56 25.20 -7.42
N ILE A 95 15.62 24.53 -6.74
CA ILE A 95 15.79 24.03 -5.38
C ILE A 95 16.79 22.86 -5.38
N ARG A 96 16.65 21.96 -6.37
CA ARG A 96 17.58 20.86 -6.67
C ARG A 96 17.75 20.72 -8.18
N PRO A 97 18.86 20.14 -8.64
CA PRO A 97 19.02 19.80 -10.05
C PRO A 97 17.85 18.92 -10.53
N ALA A 98 17.31 19.21 -11.71
CA ALA A 98 16.19 18.45 -12.28
C ALA A 98 16.48 16.95 -12.37
N ARG A 99 17.75 16.58 -12.67
CA ARG A 99 18.18 15.19 -12.69
C ARG A 99 17.90 14.51 -11.36
N ASP A 100 18.28 15.09 -10.25
CA ASP A 100 18.15 14.50 -8.92
C ASP A 100 16.67 14.43 -8.50
N ALA A 101 15.93 15.53 -8.74
CA ALA A 101 14.50 15.60 -8.44
C ALA A 101 13.69 14.49 -9.15
N PHE A 102 13.99 14.19 -10.43
CA PHE A 102 13.29 13.17 -11.19
C PHE A 102 13.87 11.77 -11.00
N THR A 103 15.16 11.62 -10.68
CA THR A 103 15.74 10.31 -10.35
C THR A 103 15.06 9.68 -9.13
N ASP A 104 14.63 10.49 -8.16
CA ASP A 104 13.91 10.03 -6.96
C ASP A 104 12.61 9.27 -7.29
N PHE A 105 12.02 9.49 -8.47
CA PHE A 105 10.80 8.78 -8.90
C PHE A 105 11.06 7.32 -9.28
N MET A 106 12.31 6.94 -9.53
CA MET A 106 12.70 5.58 -9.94
C MET A 106 13.72 4.96 -8.98
N VAL A 107 13.82 5.46 -7.74
CA VAL A 107 14.71 4.87 -6.75
C VAL A 107 14.30 3.44 -6.40
N PRO A 108 15.24 2.60 -5.93
CA PRO A 108 14.96 1.19 -5.61
C PRO A 108 13.77 0.99 -4.68
N SER A 109 13.53 1.90 -3.73
CA SER A 109 12.38 1.82 -2.81
C SER A 109 11.04 1.96 -3.54
N VAL A 110 10.92 2.87 -4.50
CA VAL A 110 9.71 3.05 -5.32
C VAL A 110 9.49 1.84 -6.22
N MET A 111 10.55 1.32 -6.84
CA MET A 111 10.48 0.11 -7.68
C MET A 111 10.16 -1.14 -6.86
N PHE A 112 10.60 -1.21 -5.61
CA PHE A 112 10.20 -2.26 -4.68
C PHE A 112 8.70 -2.24 -4.41
N ILE A 113 8.13 -1.05 -4.18
CA ILE A 113 6.69 -0.86 -3.97
C ILE A 113 5.92 -1.32 -5.21
N PHE A 114 6.34 -0.90 -6.40
CA PHE A 114 5.74 -1.34 -7.66
C PHE A 114 5.74 -2.87 -7.78
N ALA A 115 6.88 -3.53 -7.59
CA ALA A 115 6.98 -4.99 -7.69
C ALA A 115 6.13 -5.71 -6.62
N SER A 116 6.06 -5.19 -5.39
CA SER A 116 5.23 -5.76 -4.33
C SER A 116 3.74 -5.65 -4.65
N MET A 117 3.30 -4.54 -5.25
CA MET A 117 1.92 -4.36 -5.70
C MET A 117 1.56 -5.32 -6.83
N MET A 118 2.48 -5.59 -7.77
CA MET A 118 2.30 -6.58 -8.82
C MET A 118 2.11 -7.99 -8.26
N ILE A 119 2.88 -8.39 -7.24
CA ILE A 119 2.68 -9.67 -6.53
C ILE A 119 1.26 -9.74 -5.96
N GLY A 120 0.82 -8.69 -5.25
CA GLY A 120 -0.52 -8.62 -4.70
C GLY A 120 -1.62 -8.74 -5.76
N PHE A 121 -1.43 -8.06 -6.89
CA PHE A 121 -2.35 -8.10 -8.02
C PHE A 121 -2.46 -9.51 -8.61
N VAL A 122 -1.35 -10.21 -8.80
CA VAL A 122 -1.31 -11.60 -9.28
C VAL A 122 -2.07 -12.54 -8.35
N PHE A 123 -1.91 -12.42 -7.03
CA PHE A 123 -2.65 -13.25 -6.06
C PHE A 123 -4.15 -13.04 -6.14
N THR A 124 -4.57 -11.80 -6.42
CA THR A 124 -5.99 -11.45 -6.59
C THR A 124 -6.52 -11.97 -7.93
N LYS A 125 -5.80 -11.73 -9.03
CA LYS A 125 -6.18 -12.14 -10.40
C LYS A 125 -6.27 -13.65 -10.53
N THR A 126 -5.33 -14.40 -9.99
CA THR A 126 -5.32 -15.88 -10.04
C THR A 126 -6.40 -16.50 -9.14
N GLY A 127 -6.88 -15.79 -8.14
CA GLY A 127 -7.87 -16.31 -7.18
C GLY A 127 -7.28 -16.99 -5.95
N LEU A 128 -5.95 -17.02 -5.80
CA LEU A 128 -5.26 -17.59 -4.62
C LEU A 128 -5.79 -16.99 -3.31
N THR A 129 -6.00 -15.67 -3.28
CA THR A 129 -6.53 -14.97 -2.10
C THR A 129 -7.93 -15.46 -1.73
N LYS A 130 -8.81 -15.64 -2.72
CA LYS A 130 -10.18 -16.18 -2.50
C LYS A 130 -10.14 -17.60 -1.96
N ARG A 131 -9.25 -18.43 -2.51
CA ARG A 131 -9.06 -19.82 -2.06
C ARG A 131 -8.65 -19.89 -0.60
N LEU A 132 -7.67 -19.09 -0.19
CA LEU A 132 -7.21 -19.01 1.21
C LEU A 132 -8.35 -18.55 2.13
N ALA A 133 -9.08 -17.52 1.72
CA ALA A 133 -10.19 -16.97 2.49
C ALA A 133 -11.34 -17.97 2.69
N TYR A 134 -11.75 -18.68 1.64
CA TYR A 134 -12.81 -19.69 1.76
C TYR A 134 -12.35 -20.90 2.57
N LYS A 135 -11.10 -21.35 2.39
CA LYS A 135 -10.54 -22.43 3.18
C LYS A 135 -10.55 -22.09 4.68
N MET A 136 -10.18 -20.86 5.02
CA MET A 136 -10.25 -20.38 6.39
C MET A 136 -11.67 -20.47 6.96
N LEU A 137 -12.70 -20.00 6.26
CA LEU A 137 -14.08 -20.07 6.74
C LEU A 137 -14.54 -21.51 6.99
N VAL A 138 -14.12 -22.46 6.15
CA VAL A 138 -14.42 -23.87 6.36
C VAL A 138 -13.80 -24.39 7.67
N ILE A 139 -12.60 -23.93 8.02
CA ILE A 139 -11.86 -24.33 9.23
C ILE A 139 -12.50 -23.72 10.48
N VAL A 140 -12.80 -22.44 10.44
CA VAL A 140 -13.27 -21.65 11.61
C VAL A 140 -14.69 -22.06 12.03
N GLY A 141 -15.50 -22.49 11.06
CA GLY A 141 -16.88 -22.94 11.32
C GLY A 141 -17.87 -21.78 11.45
N GLU A 142 -18.81 -21.90 12.39
CA GLU A 142 -20.00 -21.04 12.43
C GLU A 142 -20.07 -20.11 13.66
N LYS A 143 -19.17 -20.28 14.65
CA LYS A 143 -19.11 -19.42 15.83
C LYS A 143 -18.62 -18.01 15.46
N THR A 144 -19.40 -16.97 15.76
CA THR A 144 -19.10 -15.59 15.40
C THR A 144 -17.76 -15.09 15.95
N SER A 145 -17.38 -15.51 17.15
CA SER A 145 -16.08 -15.19 17.73
C SER A 145 -14.92 -15.78 16.92
N MET A 146 -15.08 -17.02 16.45
CA MET A 146 -14.09 -17.70 15.60
C MET A 146 -14.08 -17.12 14.20
N ILE A 147 -15.22 -16.67 13.67
CA ILE A 147 -15.31 -15.97 12.38
C ILE A 147 -14.50 -14.66 12.44
N TYR A 148 -14.63 -13.86 13.50
CA TYR A 148 -13.77 -12.69 13.70
C TYR A 148 -12.30 -13.10 13.68
N LEU A 149 -11.92 -14.07 14.52
CA LEU A 149 -10.53 -14.53 14.62
C LEU A 149 -9.99 -15.01 13.28
N GLY A 150 -10.74 -15.85 12.58
CA GLY A 150 -10.31 -16.38 11.29
C GLY A 150 -10.20 -15.32 10.21
N CYS A 151 -11.16 -14.39 10.11
CA CYS A 151 -11.06 -13.25 9.20
C CYS A 151 -9.83 -12.41 9.52
N PHE A 152 -9.54 -12.16 10.79
CA PHE A 152 -8.40 -11.37 11.22
C PHE A 152 -7.07 -12.07 10.95
N ILE A 153 -6.97 -13.37 11.25
CA ILE A 153 -5.77 -14.17 10.96
C ILE A 153 -5.49 -14.21 9.45
N VAL A 154 -6.51 -14.48 8.61
CA VAL A 154 -6.30 -14.52 7.17
C VAL A 154 -5.95 -13.15 6.62
N THR A 155 -6.63 -12.10 7.06
CA THR A 155 -6.32 -10.73 6.64
C THR A 155 -4.87 -10.38 7.01
N SER A 156 -4.45 -10.62 8.25
CA SER A 156 -3.08 -10.39 8.70
C SER A 156 -2.07 -11.21 7.89
N ALA A 157 -2.30 -12.52 7.73
CA ALA A 157 -1.38 -13.40 6.99
C ALA A 157 -1.24 -13.00 5.51
N LEU A 158 -2.33 -12.63 4.86
CA LEU A 158 -2.29 -12.17 3.46
C LEU A 158 -1.51 -10.86 3.32
N THR A 159 -1.58 -9.97 4.32
CA THR A 159 -0.80 -8.72 4.28
C THR A 159 0.71 -8.93 4.42
N HIS A 160 1.18 -10.13 4.74
CA HIS A 160 2.62 -10.43 4.70
C HIS A 160 3.15 -10.64 3.28
N ILE A 161 2.28 -10.92 2.32
CA ILE A 161 2.66 -11.26 0.93
C ILE A 161 2.20 -10.18 -0.04
N MET A 162 1.14 -9.42 0.30
CA MET A 162 0.55 -8.44 -0.58
C MET A 162 0.11 -7.18 0.19
N ALA A 163 0.02 -6.06 -0.52
CA ALA A 163 -0.37 -4.77 0.06
C ALA A 163 -1.73 -4.85 0.77
N HIS A 164 -1.82 -4.25 1.94
CA HIS A 164 -3.03 -4.27 2.79
C HIS A 164 -4.30 -3.76 2.08
N THR A 165 -4.17 -2.81 1.16
CA THR A 165 -5.30 -2.32 0.34
C THR A 165 -5.84 -3.38 -0.60
N ALA A 166 -4.97 -4.17 -1.23
CA ALA A 166 -5.36 -5.28 -2.09
C ALA A 166 -6.00 -6.42 -1.27
N VAL A 167 -5.48 -6.71 -0.08
CA VAL A 167 -6.09 -7.65 0.87
C VAL A 167 -7.48 -7.18 1.25
N ALA A 168 -7.64 -5.91 1.64
CA ALA A 168 -8.94 -5.35 2.01
C ALA A 168 -9.96 -5.47 0.87
N ALA A 169 -9.58 -5.11 -0.36
CA ALA A 169 -10.44 -5.21 -1.54
C ALA A 169 -10.89 -6.67 -1.82
N THR A 170 -9.99 -7.63 -1.61
CA THR A 170 -10.30 -9.05 -1.87
C THR A 170 -11.14 -9.69 -0.75
N ILE A 171 -10.89 -9.32 0.50
CA ILE A 171 -11.61 -9.87 1.66
C ILE A 171 -13.00 -9.21 1.81
N TYR A 172 -13.17 -7.97 1.40
CA TYR A 172 -14.41 -7.22 1.57
C TYR A 172 -15.66 -7.95 1.01
N PRO A 173 -15.68 -8.50 -0.22
CA PRO A 173 -16.84 -9.26 -0.73
C PRO A 173 -17.13 -10.51 0.12
N LEU A 174 -16.11 -11.14 0.71
CA LEU A 174 -16.28 -12.27 1.62
C LEU A 174 -17.00 -11.82 2.90
N LEU A 175 -16.60 -10.67 3.48
CA LEU A 175 -17.24 -10.12 4.68
C LEU A 175 -18.71 -9.78 4.40
N ILE A 176 -19.03 -9.22 3.22
CA ILE A 176 -20.41 -9.00 2.79
C ILE A 176 -21.18 -10.31 2.78
N SER A 177 -20.60 -11.38 2.22
CA SER A 177 -21.25 -12.70 2.15
C SER A 177 -21.49 -13.31 3.53
N ILE A 178 -20.56 -13.13 4.47
CA ILE A 178 -20.71 -13.53 5.88
C ILE A 178 -21.85 -12.73 6.54
N TYR A 179 -21.83 -11.40 6.34
CA TYR A 179 -22.80 -10.51 6.96
C TYR A 179 -24.23 -10.74 6.42
N ALA A 180 -24.36 -11.02 5.13
CA ALA A 180 -25.65 -11.37 4.53
C ALA A 180 -26.28 -12.63 5.17
N LEU A 181 -25.45 -13.61 5.57
CA LEU A 181 -25.92 -14.81 6.29
C LEU A 181 -26.22 -14.54 7.77
N TYR A 182 -25.67 -13.47 8.32
CA TYR A 182 -26.00 -13.06 9.70
C TYR A 182 -27.46 -12.70 9.86
N GLY A 183 -28.13 -12.27 8.74
CA GLY A 183 -29.59 -12.22 8.64
C GLY A 183 -30.25 -11.06 9.39
N GLU A 184 -29.58 -9.94 9.58
CA GLU A 184 -30.16 -8.75 10.20
C GLU A 184 -30.60 -7.70 9.15
N GLY A 185 -30.54 -8.04 7.87
CA GLY A 185 -30.92 -7.13 6.78
C GLY A 185 -30.10 -5.83 6.81
N ASP A 186 -30.78 -4.68 6.67
CA ASP A 186 -30.15 -3.35 6.66
C ASP A 186 -29.80 -2.81 8.05
N LYS A 187 -30.02 -3.58 9.12
CA LYS A 187 -29.71 -3.13 10.49
C LYS A 187 -28.22 -3.05 10.72
N LYS A 188 -27.78 -1.92 11.25
CA LYS A 188 -26.37 -1.71 11.66
C LYS A 188 -26.09 -2.47 12.95
N THR A 189 -25.55 -3.69 12.85
CA THR A 189 -25.20 -4.54 14.00
C THR A 189 -23.80 -4.25 14.53
N LYS A 190 -23.53 -4.58 15.80
CA LYS A 190 -22.18 -4.53 16.36
C LYS A 190 -21.26 -5.52 15.65
N PHE A 191 -21.78 -6.74 15.36
CA PHE A 191 -21.03 -7.73 14.59
C PHE A 191 -20.56 -7.18 13.24
N GLY A 192 -21.48 -6.59 12.45
CA GLY A 192 -21.12 -6.02 11.15
C GLY A 192 -20.07 -4.91 11.28
N LYS A 193 -20.30 -3.94 12.19
CA LYS A 193 -19.31 -2.87 12.44
C LYS A 193 -17.95 -3.44 12.82
N GLY A 194 -17.90 -4.40 13.76
CA GLY A 194 -16.66 -5.03 14.20
C GLY A 194 -15.98 -5.82 13.10
N LEU A 195 -16.73 -6.50 12.24
CA LEU A 195 -16.19 -7.29 11.14
C LEU A 195 -15.49 -6.39 10.11
N PHE A 196 -16.15 -5.33 9.65
CA PHE A 196 -15.59 -4.46 8.59
C PHE A 196 -14.51 -3.51 9.14
N ILE A 197 -14.75 -2.85 10.26
CA ILE A 197 -13.77 -1.95 10.88
C ILE A 197 -12.56 -2.77 11.37
N GLY A 198 -12.82 -3.90 12.02
CA GLY A 198 -11.77 -4.80 12.53
C GLY A 198 -10.87 -5.30 11.42
N MET A 199 -11.42 -5.68 10.27
CA MET A 199 -10.64 -6.07 9.10
C MET A 199 -9.70 -4.95 8.65
N ALA A 200 -10.18 -3.71 8.59
CA ALA A 200 -9.36 -2.57 8.17
C ALA A 200 -8.18 -2.32 9.14
N TYR A 201 -8.44 -2.37 10.46
CA TYR A 201 -7.38 -2.22 11.46
C TYR A 201 -6.38 -3.37 11.43
N VAL A 202 -6.85 -4.61 11.28
CA VAL A 202 -5.99 -5.79 11.21
C VAL A 202 -5.17 -5.81 9.92
N ALA A 203 -5.74 -5.38 8.80
CA ALA A 203 -4.97 -5.21 7.56
C ALA A 203 -3.82 -4.22 7.76
N GLY A 204 -4.07 -3.11 8.48
CA GLY A 204 -3.03 -2.17 8.88
C GLY A 204 -1.98 -2.78 9.80
N ALA A 205 -2.40 -3.50 10.85
CA ALA A 205 -1.51 -4.13 11.82
C ALA A 205 -0.64 -5.25 11.20
N GLY A 206 -1.23 -6.13 10.41
CA GLY A 206 -0.48 -7.21 9.74
C GLY A 206 0.49 -6.69 8.68
N SER A 207 0.19 -5.56 8.05
CA SER A 207 1.01 -5.01 6.96
C SER A 207 2.38 -4.47 7.39
N ILE A 208 2.63 -4.28 8.68
CA ILE A 208 3.95 -3.85 9.18
C ILE A 208 4.96 -4.99 9.25
N VAL A 209 4.50 -6.24 9.20
CA VAL A 209 5.34 -7.43 9.43
C VAL A 209 6.37 -7.61 8.33
N THR A 210 6.02 -7.33 7.09
CA THR A 210 6.94 -7.46 5.95
C THR A 210 6.96 -6.20 5.09
N LEU A 211 8.00 -6.04 4.30
CA LEU A 211 8.09 -4.95 3.32
C LEU A 211 7.04 -5.05 2.20
N LEU A 212 6.48 -6.23 1.94
CA LEU A 212 5.44 -6.43 0.91
C LEU A 212 4.06 -5.94 1.40
N GLY A 213 3.84 -5.92 2.70
CA GLY A 213 2.54 -5.58 3.30
C GLY A 213 2.18 -4.11 3.21
N ALA A 214 3.17 -3.21 3.28
CA ALA A 214 2.92 -1.77 3.20
C ALA A 214 4.11 -1.01 2.60
N ALA A 215 3.81 -0.18 1.63
CA ALA A 215 4.78 0.68 0.96
C ALA A 215 5.56 1.61 1.92
N ARG A 216 4.93 2.04 3.01
CA ARG A 216 5.57 2.89 4.04
C ARG A 216 6.82 2.26 4.65
N GLY A 217 6.88 0.93 4.79
CA GLY A 217 8.07 0.23 5.26
C GLY A 217 9.25 0.40 4.30
N ALA A 218 9.01 0.22 3.00
CA ALA A 218 10.04 0.39 1.98
C ALA A 218 10.55 1.85 1.90
N VAL A 219 9.64 2.83 2.05
CA VAL A 219 10.00 4.26 2.10
C VAL A 219 10.86 4.55 3.34
N ALA A 220 10.43 4.09 4.52
CA ALA A 220 11.17 4.30 5.76
C ALA A 220 12.59 3.70 5.69
N LEU A 221 12.73 2.50 5.15
CA LEU A 221 14.04 1.88 4.95
C LEU A 221 14.89 2.59 3.87
N GLY A 222 14.24 3.17 2.86
CA GLY A 222 14.92 4.04 1.90
C GLY A 222 15.58 5.21 2.59
N PHE A 223 14.85 6.00 3.36
CA PHE A 223 15.38 7.12 4.13
C PHE A 223 16.42 6.69 5.17
N TYR A 224 16.17 5.58 5.88
CA TYR A 224 17.14 5.05 6.82
C TYR A 224 18.49 4.78 6.14
N LYS A 225 18.46 4.14 4.96
CA LYS A 225 19.66 3.86 4.18
C LYS A 225 20.36 5.14 3.72
N ASP A 226 19.59 6.13 3.24
CA ASP A 226 20.15 7.40 2.74
C ASP A 226 20.81 8.21 3.86
N VAL A 227 20.27 8.14 5.10
CA VAL A 227 20.81 8.85 6.27
C VAL A 227 21.97 8.12 6.93
N THR A 228 21.89 6.79 7.06
CA THR A 228 22.84 6.00 7.86
C THR A 228 23.86 5.24 7.03
N ASN A 229 23.67 5.15 5.70
CA ASN A 229 24.39 4.24 4.79
C ASN A 229 24.28 2.75 5.19
N ALA A 230 23.35 2.39 6.09
CA ALA A 230 23.07 1.02 6.49
C ALA A 230 21.79 0.51 5.79
N ASP A 231 21.74 -0.77 5.45
CA ASP A 231 20.58 -1.39 4.82
C ASP A 231 19.97 -2.41 5.78
N ILE A 232 18.69 -2.29 6.08
CA ILE A 232 17.93 -3.29 6.84
C ILE A 232 17.36 -4.30 5.85
N GLY A 233 17.61 -5.57 6.11
CA GLY A 233 17.16 -6.68 5.28
C GLY A 233 15.64 -6.89 5.33
N PHE A 234 15.14 -7.66 4.37
CA PHE A 234 13.72 -8.05 4.31
C PHE A 234 13.31 -8.91 5.52
N PHE A 235 14.12 -9.92 5.84
CA PHE A 235 13.87 -10.82 6.96
C PHE A 235 14.27 -10.21 8.30
N GLU A 236 15.26 -9.32 8.34
CA GLU A 236 15.61 -8.57 9.53
C GLU A 236 14.44 -7.73 10.02
N LEU A 237 13.80 -6.94 9.14
CA LEU A 237 12.57 -6.23 9.46
C LEU A 237 11.48 -7.19 9.92
N THR A 238 11.27 -8.28 9.16
CA THR A 238 10.24 -9.28 9.46
C THR A 238 10.47 -9.90 10.83
N TYR A 239 11.70 -10.21 11.20
CA TYR A 239 12.04 -10.81 12.49
C TYR A 239 11.58 -9.93 13.67
N TYR A 240 11.85 -8.63 13.61
CA TYR A 240 11.42 -7.71 14.68
C TYR A 240 9.92 -7.41 14.63
N MET A 241 9.33 -7.30 13.45
CA MET A 241 7.94 -6.90 13.30
C MET A 241 6.93 -8.05 13.38
N PHE A 242 7.35 -9.29 13.16
CA PHE A 242 6.48 -10.47 13.21
C PHE A 242 5.75 -10.63 14.55
N PRO A 243 6.43 -10.64 15.70
CA PRO A 243 5.73 -10.75 16.98
C PRO A 243 4.81 -9.56 17.23
N ILE A 244 5.22 -8.35 16.86
CA ILE A 244 4.44 -7.13 17.06
C ILE A 244 3.13 -7.18 16.26
N GLY A 245 3.20 -7.48 14.97
CA GLY A 245 2.03 -7.54 14.09
C GLY A 245 1.02 -8.62 14.52
N TRP A 246 1.52 -9.79 14.96
CA TRP A 246 0.64 -10.85 15.45
C TRP A 246 0.04 -10.54 16.82
N ILE A 247 0.81 -9.98 17.76
CA ILE A 247 0.27 -9.51 19.04
C ILE A 247 -0.82 -8.47 18.79
N MET A 248 -0.58 -7.49 17.92
CA MET A 248 -1.59 -6.50 17.55
C MET A 248 -2.85 -7.14 16.96
N THR A 249 -2.71 -8.15 16.11
CA THR A 249 -3.84 -8.88 15.51
C THR A 249 -4.71 -9.54 16.59
N PHE A 250 -4.10 -10.21 17.59
CA PHE A 250 -4.83 -10.84 18.69
C PHE A 250 -5.41 -9.82 19.67
N VAL A 251 -4.69 -8.73 19.95
CA VAL A 251 -5.20 -7.63 20.78
C VAL A 251 -6.42 -6.98 20.12
N LEU A 252 -6.37 -6.73 18.81
CA LEU A 252 -7.51 -6.23 18.05
C LEU A 252 -8.68 -7.22 18.10
N TRP A 253 -8.45 -8.51 17.92
CA TRP A 253 -9.51 -9.50 18.08
C TRP A 253 -10.17 -9.41 19.47
N GLY A 254 -9.39 -9.39 20.56
CA GLY A 254 -9.90 -9.21 21.92
C GLY A 254 -10.68 -7.91 22.09
N PHE A 255 -10.16 -6.80 21.58
CA PHE A 255 -10.82 -5.49 21.59
C PHE A 255 -12.20 -5.57 20.89
N PHE A 256 -12.25 -6.11 19.66
CA PHE A 256 -13.52 -6.21 18.93
C PHE A 256 -14.51 -7.18 19.58
N MET A 257 -14.03 -8.22 20.26
CA MET A 257 -14.89 -9.12 21.04
C MET A 257 -15.50 -8.44 22.26
N VAL A 258 -14.84 -7.47 22.85
CA VAL A 258 -15.35 -6.70 24.01
C VAL A 258 -16.28 -5.59 23.57
N PHE A 259 -15.83 -4.71 22.66
CA PHE A 259 -16.57 -3.47 22.30
C PHE A 259 -17.60 -3.70 21.18
N PHE A 260 -17.39 -4.69 20.32
CA PHE A 260 -18.26 -5.03 19.19
C PHE A 260 -18.72 -6.49 19.29
N LYS A 261 -19.12 -6.89 20.51
CA LYS A 261 -19.59 -8.25 20.78
C LYS A 261 -20.74 -8.61 19.84
N PRO A 262 -20.66 -9.76 19.11
CA PRO A 262 -21.71 -10.23 18.23
C PRO A 262 -23.03 -10.43 18.98
N GLU A 263 -24.15 -10.05 18.39
CA GLU A 263 -25.49 -10.24 18.93
C GLU A 263 -25.91 -11.72 18.88
N LYS A 264 -25.42 -12.45 17.86
CA LYS A 264 -25.63 -13.89 17.71
C LYS A 264 -24.31 -14.63 17.90
N SER A 265 -24.34 -15.73 18.62
CA SER A 265 -23.14 -16.55 18.88
C SER A 265 -22.74 -17.45 17.72
N VAL A 266 -23.68 -17.74 16.80
CA VAL A 266 -23.50 -18.66 15.68
C VAL A 266 -24.19 -18.10 14.44
N ILE A 267 -23.62 -18.34 13.25
CA ILE A 267 -24.21 -18.09 11.93
C ILE A 267 -24.50 -19.47 11.29
N PRO A 268 -25.71 -20.00 11.40
CA PRO A 268 -26.05 -21.31 10.85
C PRO A 268 -25.87 -21.35 9.32
N GLY A 269 -25.34 -22.46 8.80
CA GLY A 269 -25.15 -22.66 7.35
C GLY A 269 -23.94 -21.95 6.73
N LEU A 270 -23.21 -21.13 7.48
CA LEU A 270 -22.02 -20.45 6.95
C LEU A 270 -20.94 -21.43 6.53
N ARG A 271 -20.68 -22.48 7.33
CA ARG A 271 -19.67 -23.50 7.03
C ARG A 271 -20.01 -24.28 5.77
N GLU A 272 -21.28 -24.61 5.57
CA GLU A 272 -21.73 -25.33 4.39
C GLU A 272 -21.62 -24.45 3.14
N LYS A 273 -22.04 -23.19 3.22
CA LYS A 273 -21.87 -22.20 2.14
C LYS A 273 -20.41 -21.99 1.80
N ALA A 274 -19.54 -21.82 2.81
CA ALA A 274 -18.10 -21.68 2.61
C ALA A 274 -17.48 -22.92 1.93
N ARG A 275 -17.92 -24.11 2.33
CA ARG A 275 -17.49 -25.37 1.71
C ARG A 275 -17.95 -25.47 0.25
N GLY A 276 -19.19 -25.06 -0.05
CA GLY A 276 -19.70 -24.96 -1.41
C GLY A 276 -18.88 -24.01 -2.27
N LEU A 277 -18.63 -22.78 -1.78
CA LEU A 277 -17.78 -21.79 -2.45
C LEU A 277 -16.35 -22.29 -2.69
N TYR A 278 -15.75 -22.94 -1.70
CA TYR A 278 -14.42 -23.53 -1.85
C TYR A 278 -14.40 -24.67 -2.88
N LYS A 279 -15.41 -25.54 -2.86
CA LYS A 279 -15.55 -26.66 -3.81
C LYS A 279 -15.75 -26.16 -5.25
N ASN A 280 -16.52 -25.08 -5.43
CA ASN A 280 -16.75 -24.46 -6.74
C ASN A 280 -15.46 -23.85 -7.37
N LEU A 281 -14.44 -23.55 -6.59
CA LEU A 281 -13.13 -23.15 -7.13
C LEU A 281 -12.41 -24.29 -7.83
N GLY A 282 -12.80 -25.53 -7.56
CA GLY A 282 -12.15 -26.74 -8.10
C GLY A 282 -10.71 -26.93 -7.60
N GLY A 283 -9.93 -27.75 -8.33
CA GLY A 283 -8.50 -27.96 -8.05
C GLY A 283 -7.67 -26.69 -8.25
N LEU A 284 -6.40 -26.76 -7.85
CA LEU A 284 -5.46 -25.67 -8.13
C LEU A 284 -5.28 -25.51 -9.64
N LYS A 285 -5.49 -24.29 -10.12
CA LYS A 285 -5.28 -23.95 -11.53
C LYS A 285 -3.78 -23.76 -11.83
N ARG A 286 -3.40 -23.93 -13.09
CA ARG A 286 -2.02 -23.72 -13.55
C ARG A 286 -1.47 -22.38 -13.11
N ASP A 287 -2.23 -21.31 -13.30
CA ASP A 287 -1.80 -19.94 -13.00
C ASP A 287 -1.65 -19.71 -11.47
N GLU A 288 -2.50 -20.34 -10.65
CA GLU A 288 -2.36 -20.33 -9.19
C GLU A 288 -1.04 -20.98 -8.74
N ILE A 289 -0.70 -22.14 -9.36
CA ILE A 289 0.53 -22.88 -9.03
C ILE A 289 1.76 -22.09 -9.46
N ILE A 290 1.78 -21.57 -10.69
CA ILE A 290 2.91 -20.80 -11.22
C ILE A 290 3.12 -19.54 -10.37
N ALA A 291 2.04 -18.79 -10.08
CA ALA A 291 2.10 -17.57 -9.28
C ALA A 291 2.65 -17.86 -7.86
N ALA A 292 2.11 -18.87 -7.18
CA ALA A 292 2.58 -19.27 -5.85
C ALA A 292 4.05 -19.73 -5.89
N SER A 293 4.46 -20.47 -6.93
CA SER A 293 5.84 -20.94 -7.10
C SER A 293 6.83 -19.79 -7.32
N ILE A 294 6.48 -18.84 -8.19
CA ILE A 294 7.34 -17.66 -8.44
C ILE A 294 7.52 -16.88 -7.13
N VAL A 295 6.44 -16.61 -6.37
CA VAL A 295 6.53 -15.87 -5.12
C VAL A 295 7.32 -16.65 -4.07
N ALA A 296 7.10 -17.96 -3.95
CA ALA A 296 7.85 -18.81 -3.02
C ALA A 296 9.36 -18.81 -3.34
N ILE A 297 9.71 -18.94 -4.62
CA ILE A 297 11.10 -18.88 -5.07
C ILE A 297 11.70 -17.49 -4.80
N THR A 298 10.96 -16.43 -5.06
CA THR A 298 11.40 -15.06 -4.78
C THR A 298 11.71 -14.85 -3.31
N ILE A 299 10.81 -15.29 -2.42
CA ILE A 299 11.03 -15.24 -0.97
C ILE A 299 12.24 -16.10 -0.56
N LEU A 300 12.38 -17.28 -1.14
CA LEU A 300 13.54 -18.15 -0.90
C LEU A 300 14.86 -17.50 -1.32
N ILE A 301 14.90 -16.86 -2.49
CA ILE A 301 16.12 -16.17 -2.97
C ILE A 301 16.45 -15.00 -2.03
N LEU A 302 15.46 -14.24 -1.57
CA LEU A 302 15.66 -13.18 -0.57
C LEU A 302 16.24 -13.75 0.74
N ALA A 303 15.72 -14.89 1.20
CA ALA A 303 16.22 -15.57 2.40
C ALA A 303 17.67 -16.04 2.24
N LEU A 304 17.97 -16.71 1.13
CA LEU A 304 19.34 -17.18 0.82
C LEU A 304 20.35 -16.04 0.73
N LYS A 305 19.91 -14.89 0.19
CA LYS A 305 20.73 -13.66 0.15
C LYS A 305 21.03 -13.15 1.55
N GLU A 306 20.00 -12.96 2.39
CA GLU A 306 20.15 -12.37 3.72
C GLU A 306 20.90 -13.28 4.71
N LEU A 307 20.71 -14.57 4.60
CA LEU A 307 21.47 -15.56 5.38
C LEU A 307 22.90 -15.75 4.86
N ASN A 308 23.29 -15.03 3.80
CA ASN A 308 24.59 -15.12 3.15
C ASN A 308 25.01 -16.55 2.74
N LEU A 309 24.01 -17.39 2.45
CA LEU A 309 24.23 -18.79 2.03
C LEU A 309 24.75 -18.89 0.60
N ILE A 310 24.52 -17.88 -0.23
CA ILE A 310 25.02 -17.77 -1.60
C ILE A 310 25.74 -16.42 -1.73
N PRO A 311 27.08 -16.37 -1.58
CA PRO A 311 27.85 -15.13 -1.62
C PRO A 311 27.63 -14.30 -2.90
N ALA A 312 27.38 -14.96 -4.05
CA ALA A 312 27.08 -14.30 -5.32
C ALA A 312 25.80 -13.44 -5.29
N LEU A 313 24.87 -13.68 -4.38
CA LEU A 313 23.68 -12.87 -4.18
C LEU A 313 23.90 -11.62 -3.32
N GLY A 314 25.01 -11.57 -2.58
CA GLY A 314 25.33 -10.44 -1.69
C GLY A 314 25.15 -9.05 -2.33
N PRO A 315 25.78 -8.78 -3.48
CA PRO A 315 25.66 -7.47 -4.15
C PRO A 315 24.33 -7.23 -4.86
N VAL A 316 23.48 -8.25 -5.05
CA VAL A 316 22.20 -8.12 -5.77
C VAL A 316 21.20 -7.32 -4.96
N ASN A 317 20.62 -6.28 -5.54
CA ASN A 317 19.61 -5.47 -4.86
C ASN A 317 18.29 -6.27 -4.68
N LYS A 318 17.69 -6.22 -3.48
CA LYS A 318 16.40 -6.88 -3.16
C LYS A 318 15.27 -6.47 -4.12
N THR A 319 15.27 -5.23 -4.59
CA THR A 319 14.29 -4.73 -5.57
C THR A 319 14.43 -5.43 -6.91
N ALA A 320 15.66 -5.69 -7.38
CA ALA A 320 15.89 -6.41 -8.64
C ALA A 320 15.34 -7.84 -8.57
N ILE A 321 15.47 -8.52 -7.41
CA ILE A 321 14.91 -9.85 -7.20
C ILE A 321 13.38 -9.83 -7.32
N LEU A 322 12.71 -8.83 -6.75
CA LEU A 322 11.25 -8.68 -6.87
C LEU A 322 10.82 -8.33 -8.29
N LEU A 323 11.55 -7.46 -8.99
CA LEU A 323 11.25 -7.10 -10.37
C LEU A 323 11.38 -8.30 -11.33
N ILE A 324 12.32 -9.21 -11.09
CA ILE A 324 12.40 -10.46 -11.84
C ILE A 324 11.11 -11.25 -11.68
N SER A 325 10.54 -11.36 -10.47
CA SER A 325 9.25 -12.05 -10.28
C SER A 325 8.13 -11.40 -11.08
N THR A 326 8.11 -10.06 -11.13
CA THR A 326 7.16 -9.31 -11.95
C THR A 326 7.29 -9.66 -13.43
N ILE A 327 8.51 -9.66 -13.96
CA ILE A 327 8.79 -10.01 -15.35
C ILE A 327 8.36 -11.47 -15.66
N LEU A 328 8.63 -12.39 -14.73
CA LEU A 328 8.20 -13.79 -14.90
C LEU A 328 6.68 -13.94 -15.00
N PHE A 329 5.89 -13.14 -14.29
CA PHE A 329 4.43 -13.17 -14.41
C PHE A 329 3.96 -12.83 -15.84
N PHE A 330 4.63 -11.90 -16.53
CA PHE A 330 4.35 -11.59 -17.93
C PHE A 330 4.84 -12.70 -18.87
N ILE A 331 6.04 -13.24 -18.64
CA ILE A 331 6.59 -14.35 -19.45
C ILE A 331 5.66 -15.57 -19.41
N PHE A 332 5.15 -15.91 -18.22
CA PHE A 332 4.22 -17.03 -18.04
C PHE A 332 2.77 -16.69 -18.42
N ARG A 333 2.51 -15.45 -18.91
CA ARG A 333 1.20 -14.95 -19.34
C ARG A 333 0.14 -15.01 -18.24
N ILE A 334 0.55 -14.83 -17.00
CA ILE A 334 -0.37 -14.62 -15.86
C ILE A 334 -0.87 -13.19 -15.88
N LEU A 335 0.02 -12.24 -16.21
CA LEU A 335 -0.28 -10.84 -16.43
C LEU A 335 -0.14 -10.48 -17.91
N ASP A 336 -0.91 -9.48 -18.32
CA ASP A 336 -0.89 -8.86 -19.64
C ASP A 336 -0.71 -7.33 -19.53
N ILE A 337 -0.72 -6.63 -20.67
CA ILE A 337 -0.52 -5.19 -20.69
C ILE A 337 -1.65 -4.43 -19.97
N ASP A 338 -2.89 -4.91 -20.09
CA ASP A 338 -4.05 -4.30 -19.47
C ASP A 338 -3.92 -4.34 -17.94
N ASP A 339 -3.32 -5.39 -17.38
CA ASP A 339 -3.03 -5.50 -15.96
C ASP A 339 -1.99 -4.47 -15.50
N LEU A 340 -0.98 -4.20 -16.32
CA LEU A 340 0.03 -3.18 -16.05
C LEU A 340 -0.59 -1.77 -16.09
N GLU A 341 -1.47 -1.54 -17.05
CA GLU A 341 -2.19 -0.26 -17.18
C GLU A 341 -3.19 -0.06 -16.03
N ALA A 342 -3.85 -1.12 -15.58
CA ALA A 342 -4.79 -1.11 -14.45
C ALA A 342 -4.12 -0.93 -13.07
N MET A 343 -2.79 -0.88 -13.00
CA MET A 343 -2.08 -0.65 -11.75
C MET A 343 -2.44 0.72 -11.15
N PRO A 344 -2.54 0.83 -9.82
CA PRO A 344 -2.85 2.09 -9.17
C PRO A 344 -1.65 3.05 -9.20
N TRP A 345 -1.31 3.56 -10.39
CA TRP A 345 -0.18 4.47 -10.64
C TRP A 345 -0.19 5.70 -9.74
N ASN A 346 -1.39 6.19 -9.36
CA ASN A 346 -1.51 7.29 -8.39
C ASN A 346 -0.80 6.99 -7.06
N ILE A 347 -0.86 5.74 -6.60
CA ILE A 347 -0.21 5.34 -5.34
C ILE A 347 1.30 5.22 -5.54
N ILE A 348 1.75 4.68 -6.66
CA ILE A 348 3.18 4.57 -6.98
C ILE A 348 3.80 5.96 -7.07
N LEU A 349 3.14 6.87 -7.80
CA LEU A 349 3.57 8.27 -7.91
C LEU A 349 3.53 9.01 -6.57
N LEU A 350 2.54 8.72 -5.69
CA LEU A 350 2.51 9.27 -4.33
C LEU A 350 3.80 8.96 -3.57
N PHE A 351 4.21 7.69 -3.59
CA PHE A 351 5.45 7.29 -2.90
C PHE A 351 6.69 7.86 -3.57
N ALA A 352 6.71 7.96 -4.89
CA ALA A 352 7.78 8.61 -5.64
C ALA A 352 7.93 10.08 -5.24
N GLY A 353 6.82 10.83 -5.19
CA GLY A 353 6.81 12.22 -4.74
C GLY A 353 7.20 12.37 -3.27
N ALA A 354 6.77 11.45 -2.40
CA ALA A 354 7.16 11.44 -0.99
C ALA A 354 8.67 11.22 -0.83
N MET A 355 9.28 10.31 -1.60
CA MET A 355 10.74 10.15 -1.64
C MET A 355 11.42 11.41 -2.14
N SER A 356 10.94 11.99 -3.23
CA SER A 356 11.53 13.20 -3.82
C SER A 356 11.50 14.39 -2.86
N ILE A 357 10.37 14.66 -2.19
CA ILE A 357 10.29 15.77 -1.22
C ILE A 357 11.09 15.48 0.05
N GLY A 358 11.12 14.23 0.52
CA GLY A 358 11.94 13.83 1.67
C GLY A 358 13.43 14.03 1.40
N ASN A 359 13.92 13.55 0.26
CA ASN A 359 15.31 13.76 -0.17
C ASN A 359 15.61 15.26 -0.39
N CYS A 360 14.64 16.01 -0.90
CA CYS A 360 14.76 17.44 -1.06
C CYS A 360 15.00 18.16 0.28
N LEU A 361 14.15 17.89 1.28
CA LEU A 361 14.31 18.45 2.63
C LEU A 361 15.66 18.05 3.25
N TRP A 362 16.02 16.76 3.15
CA TRP A 362 17.28 16.26 3.69
C TRP A 362 18.51 16.91 3.03
N GLN A 363 18.58 16.95 1.70
CA GLN A 363 19.75 17.46 0.97
C GLN A 363 19.89 18.98 1.07
N THR A 364 18.80 19.72 1.23
CA THR A 364 18.81 21.17 1.39
C THR A 364 19.01 21.62 2.83
N GLY A 365 18.93 20.69 3.81
CA GLY A 365 19.05 21.02 5.23
C GLY A 365 17.81 21.72 5.79
N ALA A 366 16.63 21.47 5.23
CA ALA A 366 15.37 22.14 5.60
C ALA A 366 14.73 21.52 6.84
#